data_38211714967a6276c49c7d244e972fe4
#
_entry.id   38211714967a6276c49c7d244e972fe4
#
_cell.length_a   1.000
_cell.length_b   1.000
_cell.length_c   1.000
_cell.angle_alpha   90.00
_cell.angle_beta   90.00
_cell.angle_gamma   90.00
#
_symmetry.space_group_name_H-M   'P 1'
#
loop_
_entity.id
_entity.type
_entity.pdbx_description
1 polymer ?
#
loop_
_entity_poly.entity_id
_entity_poly.type
_entity_poly.pdbx_seq_one_letter_code
_entity_poly.pdbx_strand_id
1 'polypeptide(L)'
;MFLRTLREDPADADTDSAKLLLRAGYVRKAAPGIWTWLPLGLKVLNKIEAIVREEIDGIGAQEVHFPALLPREPYEATHRWEEYGENLFRLKDRHEADYLLAPTHEEMFTLLVKDMYSSYKDLPVTLYQIQTKYRDEFRPRAGLIRGREFIMKDAYSFTIDEEGMKKAYYDERGAYERIFQRLDLKYVPVFAMSGPMGGSASEEFLAPMAIGEDTFALAPSGKAWNVEALTTPELPAVDSSAVPAMESRETPDSKTIEDLVATANRLYPREDGREWTAADTLKTVAVTVLHPEDDDHEGPWREVIAVALPGDRQVDMKRLEAQFAPAELEESTEDDLKAHPEMVVGYMGPMVFGKQGEAAGVAEPVRFFIDAHVAEGTEWIIGGDEAGKHRFHAVYGRDFKADGTVEAVEVRHGDMSPDGSGPLSFERGVEIGQVFQLGLKYSKALDLKVLDQNGKTVPVWMGCYGIGVSRVLACIAETHHDERGLAWPTVIAPAQVHVVATGKDAAAFDAAEKLVAELEERGIEVIYDDRKKVSPGVKFKDAELIGVPLIAVAGRDTVNDGTIEIRNRDGSDSVAVPVADAAPTLASRLDTLLGK
;
A
#
# COMPACT_ATOMS: atom_id res chain seq x y z
N MET A 1 -16.88 -27.83 -18.81
CA MET A 1 -15.96 -27.14 -17.89
C MET A 1 -16.23 -27.56 -16.45
N PHE A 2 -15.19 -27.66 -15.60
CA PHE A 2 -15.37 -27.89 -14.15
C PHE A 2 -15.82 -26.58 -13.49
N LEU A 3 -17.13 -26.38 -13.39
CA LEU A 3 -17.76 -25.15 -12.94
C LEU A 3 -19.02 -25.46 -12.13
N ARG A 4 -19.15 -24.83 -10.98
CA ARG A 4 -20.36 -24.85 -10.15
C ARG A 4 -20.52 -23.52 -9.43
N THR A 5 -21.62 -22.83 -9.68
CA THR A 5 -22.04 -21.62 -8.98
C THR A 5 -22.71 -21.93 -7.64
N LEU A 6 -22.66 -20.99 -6.71
CA LEU A 6 -23.38 -21.03 -5.44
C LEU A 6 -24.54 -20.02 -5.46
N ARG A 7 -25.65 -20.35 -4.78
CA ARG A 7 -26.82 -19.48 -4.71
C ARG A 7 -26.70 -18.41 -3.63
N GLU A 8 -26.08 -18.77 -2.53
CA GLU A 8 -25.97 -17.94 -1.32
C GLU A 8 -24.52 -17.49 -1.12
N ASP A 9 -24.34 -16.39 -0.44
CA ASP A 9 -23.03 -15.89 -0.06
C ASP A 9 -22.40 -16.81 0.98
N PRO A 10 -21.12 -17.18 0.85
CA PRO A 10 -20.41 -17.90 1.88
C PRO A 10 -20.34 -17.09 3.18
N ALA A 11 -20.61 -17.73 4.32
CA ALA A 11 -20.72 -17.05 5.61
C ALA A 11 -19.42 -16.40 6.11
N ASP A 12 -18.28 -16.82 5.56
CA ASP A 12 -16.94 -16.33 5.91
C ASP A 12 -16.34 -15.39 4.86
N ALA A 13 -17.13 -14.95 3.88
CA ALA A 13 -16.74 -13.95 2.89
C ALA A 13 -17.17 -12.55 3.35
N ASP A 14 -16.21 -11.70 3.59
CA ASP A 14 -16.37 -10.36 4.20
C ASP A 14 -16.41 -9.20 3.18
N THR A 15 -15.97 -9.43 1.92
CA THR A 15 -15.98 -8.45 0.83
C THR A 15 -16.82 -8.92 -0.35
N ASP A 16 -17.23 -7.99 -1.22
CA ASP A 16 -18.04 -8.35 -2.38
C ASP A 16 -17.23 -9.16 -3.40
N SER A 17 -15.95 -8.84 -3.59
CA SER A 17 -15.04 -9.67 -4.40
C SER A 17 -14.94 -11.11 -3.89
N ALA A 18 -14.75 -11.29 -2.58
CA ALA A 18 -14.66 -12.64 -2.00
C ALA A 18 -15.96 -13.44 -2.19
N LYS A 19 -17.13 -12.82 -1.94
CA LYS A 19 -18.45 -13.43 -2.15
C LYS A 19 -18.65 -13.85 -3.60
N LEU A 20 -18.44 -12.91 -4.53
CA LEU A 20 -18.69 -13.12 -5.95
C LEU A 20 -17.73 -14.13 -6.58
N LEU A 21 -16.42 -14.06 -6.28
CA LEU A 21 -15.44 -15.01 -6.79
C LEU A 21 -15.71 -16.44 -6.31
N LEU A 22 -16.15 -16.61 -5.07
CA LEU A 22 -16.58 -17.91 -4.53
C LEU A 22 -17.88 -18.39 -5.19
N ARG A 23 -18.90 -17.52 -5.28
CA ARG A 23 -20.20 -17.86 -5.84
C ARG A 23 -20.13 -18.21 -7.33
N ALA A 24 -19.38 -17.44 -8.09
CA ALA A 24 -19.22 -17.64 -9.53
C ALA A 24 -18.27 -18.79 -9.89
N GLY A 25 -17.58 -19.39 -8.91
CA GLY A 25 -16.73 -20.55 -9.14
C GLY A 25 -15.36 -20.21 -9.74
N TYR A 26 -14.77 -19.09 -9.32
CA TYR A 26 -13.40 -18.69 -9.67
C TYR A 26 -12.37 -19.27 -8.71
N VAL A 27 -12.70 -19.31 -7.44
CA VAL A 27 -11.81 -19.82 -6.39
C VAL A 27 -12.56 -20.67 -5.36
N ARG A 28 -11.81 -21.45 -4.58
CA ARG A 28 -12.28 -22.13 -3.36
C ARG A 28 -11.24 -21.99 -2.27
N LYS A 29 -11.70 -21.83 -1.03
CA LYS A 29 -10.84 -21.74 0.13
C LYS A 29 -10.28 -23.13 0.48
N ALA A 30 -8.97 -23.24 0.53
CA ALA A 30 -8.27 -24.43 1.02
C ALA A 30 -8.03 -24.35 2.52
N ALA A 31 -7.59 -23.17 3.00
CA ALA A 31 -7.41 -22.83 4.42
C ALA A 31 -7.51 -21.31 4.58
N PRO A 32 -7.49 -20.74 5.81
CA PRO A 32 -7.44 -19.29 6.01
C PRO A 32 -6.26 -18.65 5.26
N GLY A 33 -6.57 -17.75 4.32
CA GLY A 33 -5.57 -17.07 3.48
C GLY A 33 -4.92 -17.92 2.39
N ILE A 34 -5.41 -19.15 2.14
CA ILE A 34 -4.90 -20.06 1.12
C ILE A 34 -6.04 -20.50 0.20
N TRP A 35 -5.84 -20.34 -1.11
CA TRP A 35 -6.90 -20.45 -2.11
C TRP A 35 -6.57 -21.42 -3.24
N THR A 36 -7.57 -22.19 -3.66
CA THR A 36 -7.51 -23.01 -4.87
C THR A 36 -8.10 -22.22 -6.03
N TRP A 37 -7.34 -22.06 -7.09
CA TRP A 37 -7.79 -21.46 -8.35
C TRP A 37 -8.58 -22.48 -9.17
N LEU A 38 -9.81 -22.14 -9.55
CA LEU A 38 -10.64 -22.95 -10.43
C LEU A 38 -10.46 -22.51 -11.89
N PRO A 39 -10.94 -23.27 -12.89
CA PRO A 39 -10.67 -22.97 -14.30
C PRO A 39 -11.00 -21.54 -14.74
N LEU A 40 -12.10 -20.94 -14.26
CA LEU A 40 -12.43 -19.55 -14.58
C LEU A 40 -11.44 -18.56 -13.94
N GLY A 41 -11.10 -18.77 -12.67
CA GLY A 41 -10.15 -17.93 -11.95
C GLY A 41 -8.76 -17.98 -12.57
N LEU A 42 -8.32 -19.18 -12.92
CA LEU A 42 -7.02 -19.37 -13.58
C LEU A 42 -6.95 -18.70 -14.96
N LYS A 43 -8.05 -18.71 -15.73
CA LYS A 43 -8.11 -18.00 -17.01
C LYS A 43 -7.94 -16.48 -16.85
N VAL A 44 -8.62 -15.87 -15.88
CA VAL A 44 -8.49 -14.43 -15.61
C VAL A 44 -7.09 -14.12 -15.11
N LEU A 45 -6.57 -14.90 -14.16
CA LEU A 45 -5.22 -14.74 -13.63
C LEU A 45 -4.16 -14.77 -14.75
N ASN A 46 -4.20 -15.78 -15.62
CA ASN A 46 -3.26 -15.90 -16.73
C ASN A 46 -3.33 -14.72 -17.71
N LYS A 47 -4.51 -14.14 -17.94
CA LYS A 47 -4.67 -12.94 -18.77
C LYS A 47 -4.06 -11.70 -18.13
N ILE A 48 -4.23 -11.54 -16.82
CA ILE A 48 -3.56 -10.46 -16.06
C ILE A 48 -2.04 -10.65 -16.15
N GLU A 49 -1.55 -11.86 -15.90
CA GLU A 49 -0.13 -12.18 -16.00
C GLU A 49 0.43 -11.91 -17.43
N ALA A 50 -0.34 -12.21 -18.47
CA ALA A 50 0.07 -11.92 -19.84
C ALA A 50 0.24 -10.42 -20.09
N ILE A 51 -0.71 -9.58 -19.61
CA ILE A 51 -0.60 -8.12 -19.71
C ILE A 51 0.61 -7.62 -18.94
N VAL A 52 0.85 -8.15 -17.74
CA VAL A 52 2.03 -7.81 -16.94
C VAL A 52 3.32 -8.17 -17.69
N ARG A 53 3.43 -9.36 -18.25
CA ARG A 53 4.60 -9.78 -19.06
C ARG A 53 4.83 -8.86 -20.25
N GLU A 54 3.80 -8.57 -21.03
CA GLU A 54 3.90 -7.70 -22.20
C GLU A 54 4.47 -6.31 -21.87
N GLU A 55 4.03 -5.70 -20.79
CA GLU A 55 4.50 -4.37 -20.39
C GLU A 55 5.90 -4.39 -19.77
N ILE A 56 6.23 -5.44 -19.01
CA ILE A 56 7.54 -5.57 -18.35
C ILE A 56 8.61 -6.01 -19.36
N ASP A 57 8.30 -6.93 -20.27
CA ASP A 57 9.18 -7.25 -21.41
C ASP A 57 9.39 -6.04 -22.33
N GLY A 58 8.33 -5.22 -22.48
CA GLY A 58 8.35 -3.99 -23.29
C GLY A 58 9.35 -2.93 -22.83
N ILE A 59 9.75 -2.93 -21.57
CA ILE A 59 10.82 -2.07 -21.03
C ILE A 59 12.20 -2.75 -21.01
N GLY A 60 12.31 -3.98 -21.57
CA GLY A 60 13.55 -4.71 -21.72
C GLY A 60 13.93 -5.60 -20.52
N ALA A 61 13.02 -5.81 -19.57
CA ALA A 61 13.24 -6.78 -18.49
C ALA A 61 13.14 -8.23 -19.00
N GLN A 62 13.76 -9.16 -18.29
CA GLN A 62 13.85 -10.56 -18.70
C GLN A 62 13.26 -11.46 -17.61
N GLU A 63 12.36 -12.39 -18.01
CA GLU A 63 11.72 -13.31 -17.08
C GLU A 63 12.67 -14.44 -16.67
N VAL A 64 12.73 -14.71 -15.37
CA VAL A 64 13.39 -15.85 -14.74
C VAL A 64 12.42 -16.52 -13.79
N HIS A 65 12.77 -17.68 -13.24
CA HIS A 65 11.92 -18.35 -12.25
C HIS A 65 12.76 -18.97 -11.15
N PHE A 66 12.64 -18.46 -9.94
CA PHE A 66 13.37 -18.92 -8.76
C PHE A 66 12.58 -19.99 -7.99
N PRO A 67 13.27 -20.81 -7.16
CA PRO A 67 12.58 -21.65 -6.19
C PRO A 67 11.86 -20.82 -5.13
N ALA A 68 10.77 -21.35 -4.58
CA ALA A 68 10.06 -20.76 -3.46
C ALA A 68 10.60 -21.23 -2.09
N LEU A 69 11.30 -22.38 -2.06
CA LEU A 69 11.99 -22.88 -0.88
C LEU A 69 13.43 -22.36 -0.91
N LEU A 70 13.79 -21.52 0.08
CA LEU A 70 15.03 -20.77 0.07
C LEU A 70 15.89 -21.10 1.30
N PRO A 71 17.23 -21.07 1.16
CA PRO A 71 18.14 -21.25 2.30
C PRO A 71 18.15 -20.01 3.20
N ARG A 72 18.47 -20.21 4.49
CA ARG A 72 18.51 -19.18 5.53
C ARG A 72 19.64 -18.16 5.33
N GLU A 73 20.83 -18.62 4.96
CA GLU A 73 22.06 -17.83 5.00
C GLU A 73 22.00 -16.49 4.25
N PRO A 74 21.41 -16.39 3.03
CA PRO A 74 21.27 -15.09 2.36
C PRO A 74 20.43 -14.09 3.15
N TYR A 75 19.39 -14.56 3.85
CA TYR A 75 18.50 -13.72 4.65
C TYR A 75 19.14 -13.28 5.97
N GLU A 76 20.03 -14.10 6.55
CA GLU A 76 20.86 -13.66 7.68
C GLU A 76 21.85 -12.58 7.28
N ALA A 77 22.50 -12.73 6.12
CA ALA A 77 23.46 -11.74 5.61
C ALA A 77 22.83 -10.36 5.36
N THR A 78 21.53 -10.30 5.12
CA THR A 78 20.76 -9.05 4.94
C THR A 78 19.99 -8.63 6.20
N HIS A 79 20.13 -9.35 7.30
CA HIS A 79 19.39 -9.23 8.57
C HIS A 79 17.88 -9.48 8.47
N ARG A 80 17.38 -9.87 7.30
CA ARG A 80 15.94 -10.07 7.05
C ARG A 80 15.39 -11.37 7.65
N TRP A 81 16.24 -12.29 8.08
CA TRP A 81 15.82 -13.46 8.84
C TRP A 81 15.17 -13.06 10.17
N GLU A 82 15.70 -12.03 10.85
CA GLU A 82 15.16 -11.48 12.09
C GLU A 82 14.11 -10.38 11.79
N GLU A 83 14.39 -9.44 10.91
CA GLU A 83 13.54 -8.28 10.62
C GLU A 83 12.12 -8.66 10.12
N TYR A 84 11.97 -9.80 9.41
CA TYR A 84 10.64 -10.29 9.02
C TYR A 84 9.79 -10.80 10.20
N GLY A 85 10.40 -11.07 11.34
CA GLY A 85 9.71 -11.53 12.55
C GLY A 85 8.88 -12.80 12.33
N GLU A 86 7.65 -12.78 12.84
CA GLU A 86 6.70 -13.90 12.76
C GLU A 86 6.05 -14.05 11.38
N ASN A 87 6.15 -13.05 10.51
CA ASN A 87 5.60 -13.12 9.13
C ASN A 87 6.38 -14.06 8.20
N LEU A 88 7.54 -14.56 8.63
CA LEU A 88 8.37 -15.48 7.85
C LEU A 88 8.03 -16.93 8.16
N PHE A 89 7.58 -17.69 7.14
CA PHE A 89 7.46 -19.15 7.25
C PHE A 89 8.84 -19.79 7.30
N ARG A 90 9.28 -20.23 8.48
CA ARG A 90 10.53 -20.95 8.72
C ARG A 90 10.27 -22.43 8.82
N LEU A 91 11.16 -23.24 8.26
CA LEU A 91 11.07 -24.71 8.30
C LEU A 91 12.45 -25.33 8.37
N LYS A 92 12.52 -26.58 8.76
CA LYS A 92 13.74 -27.39 8.75
C LYS A 92 13.59 -28.56 7.82
N ASP A 93 14.67 -28.93 7.14
CA ASP A 93 14.72 -30.16 6.41
C ASP A 93 15.00 -31.35 7.36
N ARG A 94 15.08 -32.57 6.81
CA ARG A 94 15.38 -33.79 7.60
C ARG A 94 16.79 -33.82 8.15
N HIS A 95 17.67 -32.91 7.77
CA HIS A 95 19.03 -32.75 8.26
C HIS A 95 19.15 -31.58 9.25
N GLU A 96 18.03 -31.05 9.71
CA GLU A 96 17.93 -29.88 10.61
C GLU A 96 18.48 -28.58 10.02
N ALA A 97 18.69 -28.51 8.68
CA ALA A 97 19.05 -27.28 8.02
C ALA A 97 17.84 -26.33 7.93
N ASP A 98 18.06 -25.05 8.22
CA ASP A 98 17.01 -24.03 8.20
C ASP A 98 16.73 -23.55 6.78
N TYR A 99 15.44 -23.44 6.45
CA TYR A 99 14.90 -22.92 5.22
C TYR A 99 13.75 -21.93 5.51
N LEU A 100 13.36 -21.20 4.49
CA LEU A 100 12.15 -20.36 4.51
C LEU A 100 11.34 -20.57 3.24
N LEU A 101 10.03 -20.25 3.32
CA LEU A 101 9.22 -20.02 2.12
C LEU A 101 9.33 -18.55 1.74
N ALA A 102 9.62 -18.30 0.47
CA ALA A 102 9.95 -16.98 -0.04
C ALA A 102 8.87 -15.91 0.20
N PRO A 103 9.10 -14.89 1.03
CA PRO A 103 8.23 -13.72 1.13
C PRO A 103 8.48 -12.73 -0.02
N THR A 104 9.71 -12.72 -0.54
CA THR A 104 10.25 -11.93 -1.65
C THR A 104 11.64 -12.49 -2.01
N HIS A 105 12.35 -11.97 -3.02
CA HIS A 105 13.57 -12.65 -3.56
C HIS A 105 14.76 -11.70 -3.79
N GLU A 106 14.88 -10.57 -3.12
CA GLU A 106 16.00 -9.62 -3.28
C GLU A 106 17.36 -10.32 -3.20
N GLU A 107 17.52 -11.18 -2.19
CA GLU A 107 18.76 -11.91 -1.94
C GLU A 107 19.10 -12.85 -3.09
N MET A 108 18.13 -13.59 -3.59
CA MET A 108 18.35 -14.61 -4.60
C MET A 108 18.69 -14.00 -5.96
N PHE A 109 18.03 -12.89 -6.34
CA PHE A 109 18.36 -12.13 -7.54
C PHE A 109 19.76 -11.52 -7.46
N THR A 110 20.11 -10.97 -6.29
CA THR A 110 21.44 -10.40 -6.04
C THR A 110 22.53 -11.46 -6.19
N LEU A 111 22.33 -12.65 -5.62
CA LEU A 111 23.29 -13.75 -5.72
C LEU A 111 23.39 -14.31 -7.14
N LEU A 112 22.29 -14.39 -7.89
CA LEU A 112 22.31 -14.81 -9.29
C LEU A 112 23.15 -13.86 -10.15
N VAL A 113 22.92 -12.54 -10.01
CA VAL A 113 23.68 -11.53 -10.76
C VAL A 113 25.16 -11.53 -10.34
N LYS A 114 25.47 -11.71 -9.04
CA LYS A 114 26.83 -11.86 -8.54
C LYS A 114 27.58 -13.05 -9.14
N ASP A 115 26.88 -14.17 -9.34
CA ASP A 115 27.49 -15.39 -9.94
C ASP A 115 27.79 -15.20 -11.44
N MET A 116 26.96 -14.40 -12.14
CA MET A 116 27.02 -14.31 -13.60
C MET A 116 27.74 -13.08 -14.12
N TYR A 117 27.74 -11.96 -13.38
CA TYR A 117 28.22 -10.66 -13.87
C TYR A 117 29.42 -10.14 -13.07
N SER A 118 30.42 -9.60 -13.78
CA SER A 118 31.65 -9.09 -13.18
C SER A 118 32.10 -7.74 -13.74
N SER A 119 31.40 -7.20 -14.75
CA SER A 119 31.80 -5.99 -15.46
C SER A 119 30.62 -5.03 -15.64
N TYR A 120 30.92 -3.73 -15.64
CA TYR A 120 29.93 -2.71 -15.99
C TYR A 120 29.31 -2.89 -17.37
N LYS A 121 29.97 -3.65 -18.26
CA LYS A 121 29.43 -3.96 -19.61
C LYS A 121 28.25 -4.93 -19.58
N ASP A 122 28.06 -5.67 -18.50
CA ASP A 122 26.95 -6.58 -18.28
C ASP A 122 25.70 -5.83 -17.80
N LEU A 123 25.86 -4.56 -17.38
CA LEU A 123 24.81 -3.69 -16.83
C LEU A 123 24.41 -2.60 -17.84
N PRO A 124 23.20 -2.04 -17.77
CA PRO A 124 22.12 -2.40 -16.82
C PRO A 124 21.42 -3.70 -17.20
N VAL A 125 20.84 -4.37 -16.20
CA VAL A 125 19.94 -5.49 -16.41
C VAL A 125 18.77 -5.41 -15.45
N THR A 126 17.56 -5.72 -15.92
CA THR A 126 16.38 -5.92 -15.10
C THR A 126 15.86 -7.34 -15.29
N LEU A 127 15.72 -8.05 -14.20
CA LEU A 127 15.21 -9.42 -14.17
C LEU A 127 13.91 -9.44 -13.38
N TYR A 128 12.95 -10.27 -13.80
CA TYR A 128 11.69 -10.42 -13.06
C TYR A 128 11.19 -11.86 -13.05
N GLN A 129 10.25 -12.13 -12.18
CA GLN A 129 9.49 -13.36 -12.16
C GLN A 129 8.02 -13.10 -11.82
N ILE A 130 7.16 -14.05 -12.17
CA ILE A 130 5.81 -14.17 -11.61
C ILE A 130 5.81 -15.46 -10.82
N GLN A 131 5.74 -15.34 -9.49
CA GLN A 131 5.96 -16.45 -8.57
C GLN A 131 5.05 -16.36 -7.35
N THR A 132 4.71 -17.50 -6.78
CA THR A 132 4.03 -17.61 -5.50
C THR A 132 4.92 -17.10 -4.36
N LYS A 133 4.35 -16.27 -3.48
CA LYS A 133 4.97 -15.76 -2.26
C LYS A 133 4.22 -16.25 -1.04
N TYR A 134 4.92 -16.30 0.08
CA TYR A 134 4.41 -16.82 1.35
C TYR A 134 4.70 -15.83 2.48
N ARG A 135 3.65 -15.46 3.22
CA ARG A 135 3.79 -14.63 4.43
C ARG A 135 2.86 -15.21 5.50
N ASP A 136 3.35 -15.46 6.70
CA ASP A 136 2.54 -16.01 7.79
C ASP A 136 1.65 -14.93 8.41
N GLU A 137 0.72 -14.43 7.60
CA GLU A 137 -0.24 -13.41 8.00
C GLU A 137 -1.04 -13.87 9.21
N PHE A 138 -0.98 -13.12 10.30
CA PHE A 138 -1.69 -13.42 11.53
C PHE A 138 -3.22 -13.39 11.34
N ARG A 139 -3.73 -12.44 10.54
CA ARG A 139 -5.16 -12.27 10.25
C ARG A 139 -5.41 -12.13 8.75
N PRO A 140 -5.37 -13.24 7.97
CA PRO A 140 -5.76 -13.17 6.56
C PRO A 140 -7.24 -12.80 6.45
N ARG A 141 -7.57 -11.85 5.56
CA ARG A 141 -8.90 -11.26 5.41
C ARG A 141 -9.14 -10.75 3.98
N ALA A 142 -10.36 -10.31 3.69
CA ALA A 142 -10.75 -9.76 2.39
C ALA A 142 -10.43 -10.70 1.20
N GLY A 143 -10.66 -12.01 1.39
CA GLY A 143 -10.50 -13.00 0.32
C GLY A 143 -9.06 -13.09 -0.20
N LEU A 144 -8.86 -12.78 -1.51
CA LEU A 144 -7.56 -12.78 -2.17
C LEU A 144 -6.74 -11.51 -1.94
N ILE A 145 -7.28 -10.50 -1.27
CA ILE A 145 -6.58 -9.22 -1.05
C ILE A 145 -5.44 -9.40 -0.06
N ARG A 146 -5.68 -10.14 1.04
CA ARG A 146 -4.67 -10.41 2.06
C ARG A 146 -4.65 -11.88 2.47
N GLY A 147 -3.76 -12.63 1.85
CA GLY A 147 -3.58 -14.07 2.07
C GLY A 147 -2.19 -14.44 2.56
N ARG A 148 -2.02 -15.70 2.94
CA ARG A 148 -0.75 -16.32 3.33
C ARG A 148 0.07 -16.81 2.15
N GLU A 149 -0.62 -17.13 1.07
CA GLU A 149 -0.06 -17.57 -0.21
C GLU A 149 -0.70 -16.73 -1.32
N PHE A 150 0.13 -16.07 -2.14
CA PHE A 150 -0.34 -15.18 -3.19
C PHE A 150 0.66 -15.12 -4.35
N ILE A 151 0.19 -14.69 -5.51
CA ILE A 151 1.02 -14.57 -6.72
C ILE A 151 1.45 -13.12 -6.87
N MET A 152 2.77 -12.94 -7.02
CA MET A 152 3.41 -11.64 -7.20
C MET A 152 4.29 -11.65 -8.45
N LYS A 153 4.25 -10.56 -9.23
CA LYS A 153 5.35 -10.18 -10.12
C LYS A 153 6.34 -9.40 -9.29
N ASP A 154 7.56 -9.86 -9.19
CA ASP A 154 8.66 -9.13 -8.58
C ASP A 154 9.81 -8.99 -9.58
N ALA A 155 10.27 -7.74 -9.77
CA ALA A 155 11.37 -7.38 -10.64
C ALA A 155 12.46 -6.66 -9.87
N TYR A 156 13.69 -6.81 -10.35
CA TYR A 156 14.89 -6.24 -9.73
C TYR A 156 15.80 -5.68 -10.82
N SER A 157 16.14 -4.39 -10.69
CA SER A 157 17.11 -3.75 -11.57
C SER A 157 18.49 -3.71 -10.94
N PHE A 158 19.52 -3.87 -11.78
CA PHE A 158 20.92 -3.81 -11.42
C PHE A 158 21.63 -2.83 -12.35
N THR A 159 22.24 -1.80 -11.76
CA THR A 159 22.85 -0.70 -12.52
C THR A 159 24.19 -0.29 -11.92
N ILE A 160 25.04 0.37 -12.73
CA ILE A 160 26.38 0.76 -12.30
C ILE A 160 26.37 1.96 -11.35
N ASP A 161 25.34 2.79 -11.42
CA ASP A 161 25.22 4.04 -10.68
C ASP A 161 23.77 4.36 -10.30
N GLU A 162 23.60 5.39 -9.50
CA GLU A 162 22.31 5.87 -9.01
C GLU A 162 21.42 6.40 -10.15
N GLU A 163 21.99 7.04 -11.16
CA GLU A 163 21.24 7.57 -12.31
C GLU A 163 20.58 6.42 -13.10
N GLY A 164 21.33 5.35 -13.33
CA GLY A 164 20.80 4.12 -13.94
C GLY A 164 19.67 3.49 -13.11
N MET A 165 19.83 3.44 -11.77
CA MET A 165 18.78 2.95 -10.88
C MET A 165 17.51 3.82 -10.97
N LYS A 166 17.64 5.13 -10.94
CA LYS A 166 16.51 6.07 -11.08
C LYS A 166 15.82 5.90 -12.44
N LYS A 167 16.60 5.71 -13.52
CA LYS A 167 16.01 5.44 -14.84
C LYS A 167 15.19 4.16 -14.84
N ALA A 168 15.75 3.05 -14.33
CA ALA A 168 15.02 1.77 -14.23
C ALA A 168 13.75 1.90 -13.37
N TYR A 169 13.81 2.66 -12.28
CA TYR A 169 12.66 2.96 -11.44
C TYR A 169 11.52 3.64 -12.22
N TYR A 170 11.82 4.67 -13.00
CA TYR A 170 10.81 5.37 -13.79
C TYR A 170 10.30 4.54 -14.98
N ASP A 171 11.14 3.68 -15.58
CA ASP A 171 10.72 2.75 -16.63
C ASP A 171 9.69 1.73 -16.07
N GLU A 172 9.96 1.13 -14.91
CA GLU A 172 9.04 0.21 -14.19
C GLU A 172 7.76 0.93 -13.75
N ARG A 173 7.88 2.12 -13.16
CA ARG A 173 6.74 2.94 -12.76
C ARG A 173 5.80 3.21 -13.94
N GLY A 174 6.35 3.60 -15.08
CA GLY A 174 5.57 3.82 -16.30
C GLY A 174 4.93 2.53 -16.85
N ALA A 175 5.58 1.37 -16.71
CA ALA A 175 4.99 0.08 -17.05
C ALA A 175 3.80 -0.25 -16.14
N TYR A 176 3.89 0.03 -14.82
CA TYR A 176 2.79 -0.15 -13.88
C TYR A 176 1.56 0.68 -14.25
N GLU A 177 1.76 1.95 -14.59
CA GLU A 177 0.66 2.82 -15.04
C GLU A 177 -0.06 2.22 -16.26
N ARG A 178 0.68 1.74 -17.26
CA ARG A 178 0.09 1.09 -18.44
C ARG A 178 -0.61 -0.23 -18.09
N ILE A 179 -0.05 -1.05 -17.20
CA ILE A 179 -0.67 -2.29 -16.74
C ILE A 179 -2.03 -1.99 -16.11
N PHE A 180 -2.10 -1.09 -15.14
CA PHE A 180 -3.36 -0.79 -14.44
C PHE A 180 -4.39 -0.11 -15.34
N GLN A 181 -3.96 0.76 -16.28
CA GLN A 181 -4.84 1.33 -17.30
C GLN A 181 -5.42 0.25 -18.22
N ARG A 182 -4.62 -0.69 -18.71
CA ARG A 182 -5.08 -1.81 -19.55
C ARG A 182 -6.03 -2.74 -18.82
N LEU A 183 -5.88 -2.87 -17.51
CA LEU A 183 -6.75 -3.66 -16.65
C LEU A 183 -8.03 -2.93 -16.23
N ASP A 184 -8.22 -1.68 -16.64
CA ASP A 184 -9.31 -0.81 -16.20
C ASP A 184 -9.40 -0.66 -14.68
N LEU A 185 -8.25 -0.69 -14.00
CA LEU A 185 -8.16 -0.55 -12.55
C LEU A 185 -7.69 0.85 -12.18
N LYS A 186 -8.53 1.59 -11.46
CA LYS A 186 -8.15 2.90 -10.93
C LYS A 186 -7.03 2.75 -9.91
N TYR A 187 -6.06 3.65 -9.97
CA TYR A 187 -4.92 3.68 -9.06
C TYR A 187 -4.51 5.10 -8.73
N VAL A 188 -3.85 5.27 -7.60
CA VAL A 188 -3.19 6.51 -7.17
C VAL A 188 -1.76 6.14 -6.78
N PRO A 189 -0.74 6.73 -7.43
CA PRO A 189 0.64 6.62 -6.96
C PRO A 189 0.80 7.45 -5.70
N VAL A 190 1.28 6.83 -4.64
CA VAL A 190 1.40 7.41 -3.30
C VAL A 190 2.86 7.37 -2.87
N PHE A 191 3.42 8.52 -2.50
CA PHE A 191 4.75 8.57 -1.91
C PHE A 191 4.75 7.86 -0.56
N ALA A 192 5.69 6.93 -0.36
CA ALA A 192 5.77 6.07 0.81
C ALA A 192 7.18 6.02 1.40
N MET A 193 7.27 5.57 2.65
CA MET A 193 8.55 5.23 3.27
C MET A 193 9.00 3.83 2.82
N SER A 194 10.31 3.64 2.66
CA SER A 194 10.87 2.36 2.21
C SER A 194 10.85 1.26 3.27
N GLY A 195 10.66 1.61 4.55
CA GLY A 195 10.58 0.67 5.67
C GLY A 195 11.74 -0.34 5.73
N PRO A 196 11.50 -1.60 6.14
CA PRO A 196 12.54 -2.64 6.24
C PRO A 196 13.23 -2.99 4.91
N MET A 197 12.60 -2.67 3.77
CA MET A 197 13.21 -2.89 2.45
C MET A 197 14.43 -1.99 2.26
N GLY A 198 14.46 -0.81 2.91
CA GLY A 198 15.52 0.19 2.77
C GLY A 198 15.45 0.94 1.44
N GLY A 199 16.34 1.90 1.26
CA GLY A 199 16.42 2.71 0.05
C GLY A 199 16.01 4.17 0.26
N SER A 200 16.16 4.99 -0.78
CA SER A 200 16.01 6.45 -0.73
C SER A 200 14.63 6.96 -1.12
N ALA A 201 13.83 6.16 -1.83
CA ALA A 201 12.49 6.54 -2.25
C ALA A 201 11.63 5.29 -2.55
N SER A 202 10.34 5.43 -2.29
CA SER A 202 9.33 4.41 -2.58
C SER A 202 8.03 5.07 -3.01
N GLU A 203 7.34 4.46 -3.97
CA GLU A 203 5.95 4.79 -4.30
C GLU A 203 5.09 3.52 -4.28
N GLU A 204 3.93 3.63 -3.64
CA GLU A 204 2.89 2.61 -3.65
C GLU A 204 1.83 2.96 -4.67
N PHE A 205 1.34 1.96 -5.39
CA PHE A 205 0.16 2.11 -6.24
C PHE A 205 -1.04 1.61 -5.45
N LEU A 206 -1.88 2.52 -5.00
CA LEU A 206 -3.08 2.20 -4.23
C LEU A 206 -4.31 2.22 -5.12
N ALA A 207 -5.12 1.15 -5.09
CA ALA A 207 -6.44 1.15 -5.69
C ALA A 207 -7.45 1.74 -4.70
N PRO A 208 -8.06 2.92 -4.98
CA PRO A 208 -9.00 3.56 -4.06
C PRO A 208 -10.26 2.70 -3.87
N MET A 209 -10.51 2.25 -2.64
CA MET A 209 -11.70 1.48 -2.28
C MET A 209 -11.93 1.47 -0.77
N ALA A 210 -13.20 1.40 -0.35
CA ALA A 210 -13.59 1.51 1.05
C ALA A 210 -13.03 0.40 1.95
N ILE A 211 -12.79 -0.79 1.38
CA ILE A 211 -12.21 -1.94 2.09
C ILE A 211 -10.69 -1.85 2.24
N GLY A 212 -10.05 -0.83 1.65
CA GLY A 212 -8.60 -0.62 1.72
C GLY A 212 -8.10 -0.54 3.15
N GLU A 213 -6.93 -1.07 3.40
CA GLU A 213 -6.28 -1.04 4.72
C GLU A 213 -5.46 0.24 4.91
N ASP A 214 -4.89 0.74 3.83
CA ASP A 214 -4.00 1.89 3.84
C ASP A 214 -4.79 3.18 3.69
N THR A 215 -4.50 4.15 4.54
CA THR A 215 -5.03 5.50 4.44
C THR A 215 -3.96 6.39 3.85
N PHE A 216 -4.29 7.10 2.79
CA PHE A 216 -3.38 8.05 2.16
C PHE A 216 -3.98 9.45 2.11
N ALA A 217 -3.09 10.44 2.17
CA ALA A 217 -3.44 11.85 2.04
C ALA A 217 -3.37 12.26 0.57
N LEU A 218 -4.42 12.91 0.09
CA LEU A 218 -4.55 13.39 -1.29
C LEU A 218 -4.59 14.93 -1.31
N ALA A 219 -3.70 15.53 -2.10
CA ALA A 219 -3.66 16.97 -2.33
C ALA A 219 -4.53 17.40 -3.53
N PRO A 220 -4.96 18.68 -3.59
CA PRO A 220 -5.68 19.23 -4.74
C PRO A 220 -4.91 19.12 -6.06
N SER A 221 -3.59 19.05 -6.04
CA SER A 221 -2.73 18.80 -7.22
C SER A 221 -2.89 17.40 -7.81
N GLY A 222 -3.51 16.46 -7.08
CA GLY A 222 -3.56 15.04 -7.42
C GLY A 222 -2.38 14.22 -6.91
N LYS A 223 -1.39 14.84 -6.26
CA LYS A 223 -0.32 14.10 -5.57
C LYS A 223 -0.85 13.49 -4.27
N ALA A 224 -0.32 12.33 -3.92
CA ALA A 224 -0.72 11.60 -2.72
C ALA A 224 0.49 11.11 -1.92
N TRP A 225 0.32 10.99 -0.62
CA TRP A 225 1.35 10.52 0.32
C TRP A 225 0.74 9.52 1.30
N ASN A 226 1.50 8.49 1.62
CA ASN A 226 1.26 7.74 2.83
C ASN A 226 1.43 8.67 4.03
N VAL A 227 0.61 8.53 5.06
CA VAL A 227 0.63 9.42 6.22
C VAL A 227 2.02 9.50 6.86
N GLU A 228 2.74 8.39 6.91
CA GLU A 228 4.09 8.29 7.47
C GLU A 228 5.15 9.04 6.65
N ALA A 229 4.96 9.14 5.33
CA ALA A 229 5.88 9.83 4.41
C ALA A 229 5.56 11.32 4.20
N LEU A 230 4.49 11.82 4.83
CA LEU A 230 4.02 13.17 4.63
C LEU A 230 4.86 14.16 5.42
N THR A 231 5.34 15.21 4.76
CA THR A 231 6.08 16.31 5.39
C THR A 231 5.21 17.56 5.49
N THR A 232 5.35 18.30 6.59
CA THR A 232 4.69 19.58 6.77
C THR A 232 5.42 20.65 5.95
N PRO A 233 4.73 21.49 5.15
CA PRO A 233 5.35 22.61 4.47
C PRO A 233 6.04 23.55 5.48
N GLU A 234 7.19 24.12 5.10
CA GLU A 234 7.84 25.14 5.90
C GLU A 234 6.88 26.29 6.17
N LEU A 235 6.62 26.53 7.45
CA LEU A 235 5.72 27.60 7.87
C LEU A 235 6.46 28.95 7.92
N PRO A 236 5.88 30.04 7.40
CA PRO A 236 6.50 31.35 7.49
C PRO A 236 6.59 31.82 8.95
N ALA A 237 7.71 32.47 9.28
CA ALA A 237 7.87 33.07 10.59
C ALA A 237 6.79 34.12 10.85
N VAL A 238 6.29 34.19 12.10
CA VAL A 238 5.25 35.10 12.56
C VAL A 238 5.89 36.30 13.27
N ASP A 239 5.40 37.50 12.99
CA ASP A 239 5.84 38.69 13.74
C ASP A 239 5.31 38.65 15.19
N SER A 240 6.22 38.47 16.11
CA SER A 240 5.93 38.41 17.58
C SER A 240 6.21 39.72 18.32
N SER A 241 6.47 40.81 17.61
CA SER A 241 6.84 42.10 18.24
C SER A 241 5.76 42.66 19.17
N ALA A 242 4.50 42.32 18.95
CA ALA A 242 3.37 42.74 19.78
C ALA A 242 3.06 41.75 20.94
N VAL A 243 3.70 40.58 20.97
CA VAL A 243 3.47 39.58 22.02
C VAL A 243 4.15 40.02 23.33
N PRO A 244 3.44 40.06 24.48
CA PRO A 244 4.03 40.41 25.77
C PRO A 244 5.23 39.52 26.11
N ALA A 245 6.00 39.94 27.09
CA ALA A 245 7.07 39.12 27.65
C ALA A 245 6.50 37.85 28.29
N MET A 246 7.21 36.72 28.12
CA MET A 246 6.84 35.46 28.78
C MET A 246 6.75 35.63 30.29
N GLU A 247 5.70 35.13 30.89
CA GLU A 247 5.50 35.18 32.35
C GLU A 247 4.99 33.85 32.92
N SER A 248 5.44 33.51 34.13
CA SER A 248 4.96 32.33 34.85
C SER A 248 3.69 32.66 35.62
N ARG A 249 2.67 31.81 35.55
CA ARG A 249 1.38 31.95 36.23
C ARG A 249 0.99 30.68 36.97
N GLU A 250 0.29 30.83 38.11
CA GLU A 250 -0.22 29.71 38.90
C GLU A 250 -1.41 29.06 38.16
N THR A 251 -1.31 27.79 37.91
CA THR A 251 -2.34 26.96 37.23
C THR A 251 -2.55 25.67 38.02
N PRO A 252 -3.08 25.74 39.25
CA PRO A 252 -3.25 24.59 40.10
C PRO A 252 -4.15 23.53 39.42
N ASP A 253 -3.82 22.27 39.64
CA ASP A 253 -4.59 21.10 39.15
C ASP A 253 -4.79 21.04 37.62
N SER A 254 -3.95 21.74 36.85
CA SER A 254 -4.06 21.84 35.38
C SER A 254 -3.01 20.97 34.69
N LYS A 255 -3.08 19.64 34.88
CA LYS A 255 -2.13 18.67 34.29
C LYS A 255 -2.47 18.31 32.85
N THR A 256 -3.72 18.45 32.46
CA THR A 256 -4.19 18.17 31.11
C THR A 256 -4.38 19.48 30.33
N ILE A 257 -4.34 19.40 28.99
CA ILE A 257 -4.62 20.57 28.14
C ILE A 257 -6.02 21.12 28.38
N GLU A 258 -7.01 20.26 28.61
CA GLU A 258 -8.38 20.66 28.90
C GLU A 258 -8.46 21.48 30.22
N ASP A 259 -7.84 21.00 31.32
CA ASP A 259 -7.78 21.68 32.58
C ASP A 259 -7.02 23.00 32.49
N LEU A 260 -5.92 23.02 31.74
CA LEU A 260 -5.13 24.23 31.50
C LEU A 260 -5.95 25.29 30.77
N VAL A 261 -6.63 24.93 29.68
CA VAL A 261 -7.49 25.83 28.91
C VAL A 261 -8.62 26.39 29.79
N ALA A 262 -9.30 25.55 30.57
CA ALA A 262 -10.35 25.96 31.48
C ALA A 262 -9.82 26.94 32.57
N THR A 263 -8.64 26.64 33.12
CA THR A 263 -8.00 27.50 34.14
C THR A 263 -7.52 28.81 33.52
N ALA A 264 -6.92 28.81 32.34
CA ALA A 264 -6.47 30.00 31.64
C ALA A 264 -7.64 30.94 31.34
N ASN A 265 -8.74 30.43 30.80
CA ASN A 265 -9.93 31.24 30.52
C ASN A 265 -10.58 31.84 31.80
N ARG A 266 -10.55 31.08 32.88
CA ARG A 266 -11.13 31.55 34.16
C ARG A 266 -10.26 32.58 34.89
N LEU A 267 -8.95 32.37 34.95
CA LEU A 267 -8.05 33.19 35.78
C LEU A 267 -7.28 34.25 34.97
N TYR A 268 -7.04 34.00 33.71
CA TYR A 268 -6.16 34.78 32.84
C TYR A 268 -6.78 35.01 31.46
N PRO A 269 -8.03 35.57 31.39
CA PRO A 269 -8.68 35.81 30.10
C PRO A 269 -7.83 36.73 29.23
N ARG A 270 -7.90 36.51 27.92
CA ARG A 270 -7.16 37.32 26.94
C ARG A 270 -7.71 38.76 26.89
N GLU A 271 -6.82 39.70 26.66
CA GLU A 271 -7.20 41.13 26.53
C GLU A 271 -8.01 41.41 25.25
N ASP A 272 -7.82 40.60 24.18
CA ASP A 272 -8.54 40.71 22.92
C ASP A 272 -9.98 40.13 22.97
N GLY A 273 -10.36 39.54 24.12
CA GLY A 273 -11.68 38.93 24.33
C GLY A 273 -11.91 37.57 23.69
N ARG A 274 -10.91 37.00 22.98
CA ARG A 274 -10.92 35.62 22.48
C ARG A 274 -10.63 34.65 23.64
N GLU A 275 -11.29 33.53 23.68
CA GLU A 275 -10.95 32.46 24.62
C GLU A 275 -9.66 31.76 24.24
N TRP A 276 -8.90 31.32 25.25
CA TRP A 276 -7.82 30.36 25.06
C TRP A 276 -8.39 29.01 24.60
N THR A 277 -7.71 28.36 23.68
CA THR A 277 -8.07 27.03 23.14
C THR A 277 -6.89 26.08 23.29
N ALA A 278 -7.10 24.81 23.05
CA ALA A 278 -6.02 23.82 23.02
C ALA A 278 -4.95 24.17 21.96
N ALA A 279 -5.35 24.79 20.86
CA ALA A 279 -4.43 25.24 19.81
C ALA A 279 -3.51 26.41 20.22
N ASP A 280 -3.80 27.09 21.34
CA ASP A 280 -2.93 28.13 21.92
C ASP A 280 -1.91 27.54 22.90
N THR A 281 -1.94 26.24 23.15
CA THR A 281 -1.04 25.57 24.08
C THR A 281 -0.03 24.71 23.33
N LEU A 282 1.19 24.65 23.86
CA LEU A 282 2.25 23.77 23.36
C LEU A 282 2.54 22.74 24.46
N LYS A 283 2.19 21.48 24.20
CA LYS A 283 2.46 20.38 25.14
C LYS A 283 3.79 19.71 24.80
N THR A 284 4.52 19.29 25.83
CA THR A 284 5.73 18.50 25.69
C THR A 284 5.45 17.06 26.09
N VAL A 285 5.85 16.12 25.26
CA VAL A 285 5.77 14.68 25.53
C VAL A 285 7.17 14.10 25.59
N ALA A 286 7.39 13.11 26.47
CA ALA A 286 8.61 12.34 26.55
C ALA A 286 8.46 11.05 25.72
N VAL A 287 9.44 10.78 24.88
CA VAL A 287 9.50 9.58 24.05
C VAL A 287 10.87 8.94 24.25
N THR A 288 10.90 7.61 24.30
CA THR A 288 12.17 6.85 24.40
C THR A 288 12.53 6.29 23.05
N VAL A 289 13.74 6.60 22.59
CA VAL A 289 14.37 6.10 21.37
C VAL A 289 15.21 4.88 21.74
N LEU A 290 14.95 3.78 21.07
CA LEU A 290 15.67 2.51 21.23
C LEU A 290 16.69 2.41 20.09
N HIS A 291 17.91 2.82 20.37
CA HIS A 291 18.98 2.78 19.41
C HIS A 291 19.58 1.37 19.28
N PRO A 292 19.91 0.89 18.06
CA PRO A 292 20.74 -0.28 17.90
C PRO A 292 22.15 -0.03 18.45
N GLU A 293 22.94 -1.10 18.56
CA GLU A 293 24.38 -1.00 18.87
C GLU A 293 25.09 -0.06 17.88
N ASP A 294 25.97 0.78 18.39
CA ASP A 294 26.80 1.71 17.61
C ASP A 294 28.27 1.70 18.09
N ASP A 295 29.11 2.54 17.49
CA ASP A 295 30.54 2.60 17.81
C ASP A 295 30.84 3.06 19.25
N ASP A 296 29.91 3.75 19.90
CA ASP A 296 30.05 4.31 21.25
C ASP A 296 29.36 3.47 22.34
N HIS A 297 28.46 2.54 21.97
CA HIS A 297 27.67 1.75 22.88
C HIS A 297 27.74 0.25 22.55
N GLU A 298 28.20 -0.57 23.54
CA GLU A 298 28.14 -2.04 23.44
C GLU A 298 26.69 -2.52 23.66
N GLY A 299 25.99 -2.85 22.56
CA GLY A 299 24.60 -3.31 22.54
C GLY A 299 23.57 -2.17 22.42
N PRO A 300 22.27 -2.53 22.25
CA PRO A 300 21.20 -1.55 22.14
C PRO A 300 21.12 -0.63 23.36
N TRP A 301 20.86 0.65 23.13
CA TRP A 301 20.77 1.64 24.20
C TRP A 301 19.53 2.53 24.08
N ARG A 302 19.15 3.17 25.19
CA ARG A 302 17.93 3.97 25.32
C ARG A 302 18.25 5.43 25.50
N GLU A 303 17.53 6.29 24.79
CA GLU A 303 17.61 7.72 24.92
C GLU A 303 16.22 8.31 25.13
N VAL A 304 16.03 9.11 26.17
CA VAL A 304 14.79 9.89 26.32
C VAL A 304 14.93 11.20 25.56
N ILE A 305 13.92 11.53 24.77
CA ILE A 305 13.79 12.81 24.08
C ILE A 305 12.51 13.51 24.48
N ALA A 306 12.52 14.85 24.43
CA ALA A 306 11.35 15.68 24.65
C ALA A 306 10.85 16.24 23.31
N VAL A 307 9.57 16.09 23.01
CA VAL A 307 8.96 16.57 21.76
C VAL A 307 7.80 17.52 22.09
N ALA A 308 7.90 18.77 21.65
CA ALA A 308 6.84 19.77 21.81
C ALA A 308 5.96 19.83 20.56
N LEU A 309 4.66 19.84 20.78
CA LEU A 309 3.65 19.87 19.71
C LEU A 309 2.41 20.67 20.14
N PRO A 310 1.60 21.20 19.18
CA PRO A 310 0.37 21.92 19.49
C PRO A 310 -0.56 21.07 20.38
N GLY A 311 -1.14 21.68 21.41
CA GLY A 311 -1.92 20.96 22.41
C GLY A 311 -3.21 20.34 21.91
N ASP A 312 -3.72 20.80 20.78
CA ASP A 312 -4.89 20.22 20.09
C ASP A 312 -4.56 19.01 19.21
N ARG A 313 -3.26 18.67 19.04
CA ARG A 313 -2.77 17.55 18.25
C ARG A 313 -2.35 16.37 19.12
N GLN A 314 -2.34 15.16 18.54
CA GLN A 314 -1.79 13.95 19.16
C GLN A 314 -0.50 13.53 18.47
N VAL A 315 0.36 12.82 19.20
CA VAL A 315 1.56 12.23 18.62
C VAL A 315 1.18 11.04 17.75
N ASP A 316 1.70 11.00 16.53
CA ASP A 316 1.75 9.82 15.71
C ASP A 316 3.14 9.17 15.86
N MET A 317 3.20 8.14 16.69
CA MET A 317 4.47 7.46 17.01
C MET A 317 5.17 6.88 15.79
N LYS A 318 4.41 6.36 14.80
CA LYS A 318 5.00 5.80 13.58
C LYS A 318 5.60 6.87 12.70
N ARG A 319 4.92 8.00 12.57
CA ARG A 319 5.41 9.15 11.81
C ARG A 319 6.67 9.74 12.44
N LEU A 320 6.71 9.82 13.76
CA LEU A 320 7.88 10.25 14.51
C LEU A 320 9.03 9.24 14.37
N GLU A 321 8.76 7.93 14.55
CA GLU A 321 9.74 6.84 14.45
C GLU A 321 10.45 6.81 13.09
N ALA A 322 9.70 7.06 12.00
CA ALA A 322 10.27 7.08 10.65
C ALA A 322 11.47 8.02 10.48
N GLN A 323 11.60 9.05 11.32
CA GLN A 323 12.69 10.02 11.28
C GLN A 323 13.90 9.63 12.13
N PHE A 324 13.76 8.65 13.00
CA PHE A 324 14.83 8.14 13.84
C PHE A 324 15.39 6.80 13.36
N ALA A 325 14.89 6.29 12.23
CA ALA A 325 15.36 5.02 11.67
C ALA A 325 16.90 4.97 11.56
N PRO A 326 17.56 3.87 11.96
CA PRO A 326 17.02 2.55 12.25
C PRO A 326 16.58 2.33 13.72
N ALA A 327 16.54 3.36 14.56
CA ALA A 327 16.06 3.26 15.93
C ALA A 327 14.53 3.11 15.98
N GLU A 328 14.03 2.40 16.99
CA GLU A 328 12.59 2.26 17.28
C GLU A 328 12.18 3.26 18.36
N LEU A 329 10.90 3.61 18.41
CA LEU A 329 10.35 4.52 19.40
C LEU A 329 9.27 3.85 20.27
N GLU A 330 9.31 4.16 21.58
CA GLU A 330 8.24 3.79 22.49
C GLU A 330 7.85 4.95 23.42
N GLU A 331 6.66 4.88 24.02
CA GLU A 331 6.28 5.82 25.06
C GLU A 331 7.23 5.66 26.26
N SER A 332 7.75 6.77 26.78
CA SER A 332 8.64 6.73 27.94
C SER A 332 7.96 6.09 29.17
N THR A 333 8.63 5.16 29.80
CA THR A 333 8.15 4.47 31.00
C THR A 333 8.29 5.36 32.25
N GLU A 334 7.63 4.96 33.35
CA GLU A 334 7.85 5.66 34.63
C GLU A 334 9.31 5.63 35.11
N ASP A 335 10.06 4.59 34.74
CA ASP A 335 11.47 4.47 35.13
C ASP A 335 12.36 5.37 34.27
N ASP A 336 12.03 5.55 32.98
CA ASP A 336 12.68 6.54 32.12
C ASP A 336 12.47 7.95 32.70
N LEU A 337 11.22 8.30 33.08
CA LEU A 337 10.92 9.60 33.66
C LEU A 337 11.53 9.84 35.05
N LYS A 338 11.71 8.82 35.87
CA LYS A 338 12.40 8.93 37.17
C LYS A 338 13.88 9.27 37.04
N ALA A 339 14.51 8.88 35.91
CA ALA A 339 15.89 9.23 35.62
C ALA A 339 16.06 10.75 35.32
N HIS A 340 14.96 11.42 34.95
CA HIS A 340 14.89 12.82 34.56
C HIS A 340 13.97 13.63 35.51
N PRO A 341 14.39 13.96 36.72
CA PRO A 341 13.57 14.66 37.72
C PRO A 341 13.12 16.07 37.30
N GLU A 342 13.77 16.65 36.30
CA GLU A 342 13.37 17.92 35.68
C GLU A 342 12.07 17.77 34.86
N MET A 343 11.68 16.56 34.47
CA MET A 343 10.43 16.27 33.74
C MET A 343 9.22 16.23 34.69
N VAL A 344 8.63 17.35 34.98
CA VAL A 344 7.44 17.43 35.84
C VAL A 344 6.21 17.05 35.01
N VAL A 345 5.73 15.81 35.13
CA VAL A 345 4.60 15.28 34.38
C VAL A 345 3.34 16.17 34.53
N GLY A 346 2.78 16.58 33.38
CA GLY A 346 1.65 17.51 33.29
C GLY A 346 2.05 18.99 33.31
N TYR A 347 3.34 19.30 33.53
CA TYR A 347 3.87 20.66 33.57
C TYR A 347 5.22 20.79 32.85
N MET A 348 5.59 19.80 32.01
CA MET A 348 6.81 19.84 31.24
C MET A 348 6.83 20.99 30.25
N GLY A 349 7.83 21.85 30.34
CA GLY A 349 8.08 22.96 29.43
C GLY A 349 9.49 22.86 28.81
N PRO A 350 9.80 23.72 27.84
CA PRO A 350 11.06 23.63 27.09
C PRO A 350 12.28 24.16 27.88
N MET A 351 12.11 24.78 29.05
CA MET A 351 13.20 25.53 29.70
C MET A 351 14.22 24.64 30.43
N VAL A 352 13.89 23.36 30.61
CA VAL A 352 14.78 22.35 31.22
C VAL A 352 15.42 21.39 30.23
N PHE A 353 15.15 21.57 28.93
CA PHE A 353 15.63 20.70 27.86
C PHE A 353 16.64 21.37 26.94
N GLY A 354 17.44 20.57 26.24
CA GLY A 354 18.41 21.04 25.27
C GLY A 354 19.31 22.16 25.82
N LYS A 355 19.62 23.14 24.99
CA LYS A 355 20.47 24.28 25.36
C LYS A 355 19.88 25.16 26.47
N GLN A 356 18.55 25.24 26.59
CA GLN A 356 17.90 25.96 27.68
C GLN A 356 18.13 25.24 29.02
N GLY A 357 18.07 23.89 29.02
CA GLY A 357 18.36 23.06 30.18
C GLY A 357 19.82 23.22 30.65
N GLU A 358 20.79 23.27 29.71
CA GLU A 358 22.19 23.59 30.05
C GLU A 358 22.31 24.96 30.76
N ALA A 359 21.66 25.98 30.20
CA ALA A 359 21.64 27.32 30.77
C ALA A 359 20.92 27.37 32.12
N ALA A 360 19.94 26.51 32.39
CA ALA A 360 19.26 26.34 33.65
C ALA A 360 20.02 25.49 34.68
N GLY A 361 21.16 24.88 34.28
CA GLY A 361 22.04 24.08 35.14
C GLY A 361 21.63 22.62 35.27
N VAL A 362 20.84 22.09 34.33
CA VAL A 362 20.58 20.66 34.19
C VAL A 362 21.87 19.98 33.70
N ALA A 363 22.34 18.93 34.40
CA ALA A 363 23.65 18.35 34.15
C ALA A 363 23.75 17.64 32.79
N GLU A 364 22.69 16.92 32.43
CA GLU A 364 22.57 16.19 31.15
C GLU A 364 21.15 16.43 30.61
N PRO A 365 20.89 17.59 29.99
CA PRO A 365 19.57 17.93 29.52
C PRO A 365 19.15 17.05 28.35
N VAL A 366 17.94 16.56 28.40
CA VAL A 366 17.31 15.76 27.35
C VAL A 366 17.23 16.58 26.06
N ARG A 367 17.51 15.96 24.88
CA ARG A 367 17.33 16.62 23.58
C ARG A 367 15.88 17.06 23.39
N PHE A 368 15.69 18.25 22.86
CA PHE A 368 14.40 18.88 22.70
C PHE A 368 14.07 19.11 21.24
N PHE A 369 13.01 18.49 20.78
CA PHE A 369 12.50 18.65 19.42
C PHE A 369 11.17 19.39 19.40
N ILE A 370 10.88 20.06 18.30
CA ILE A 370 9.63 20.74 18.07
C ILE A 370 8.95 20.20 16.80
N ASP A 371 7.63 20.06 16.85
CA ASP A 371 6.86 19.64 15.69
C ASP A 371 6.86 20.70 14.58
N ALA A 372 6.89 20.27 13.33
CA ALA A 372 6.95 21.12 12.14
C ALA A 372 5.72 22.06 12.00
N HIS A 373 4.62 21.82 12.72
CA HIS A 373 3.47 22.73 12.77
C HIS A 373 3.69 23.95 13.68
N VAL A 374 4.83 24.07 14.34
CA VAL A 374 5.15 25.20 15.23
C VAL A 374 6.07 26.17 14.48
N ALA A 375 5.50 27.23 13.93
CA ALA A 375 6.27 28.27 13.23
C ALA A 375 7.09 29.13 14.20
N GLU A 376 8.26 29.64 13.74
CA GLU A 376 9.02 30.63 14.49
C GLU A 376 8.19 31.91 14.69
N GLY A 377 8.27 32.49 15.89
CA GLY A 377 7.51 33.69 16.27
C GLY A 377 6.09 33.43 16.78
N THR A 378 5.60 32.16 16.78
CA THR A 378 4.26 31.84 17.34
C THR A 378 4.25 31.88 18.87
N GLU A 379 3.12 32.38 19.41
CA GLU A 379 2.84 32.52 20.83
C GLU A 379 2.13 31.29 21.40
N TRP A 380 2.58 30.82 22.57
CA TRP A 380 2.06 29.61 23.23
C TRP A 380 1.90 29.76 24.74
N ILE A 381 0.98 28.97 25.34
CA ILE A 381 1.04 28.59 26.74
C ILE A 381 1.83 27.27 26.82
N ILE A 382 2.90 27.25 27.60
CA ILE A 382 3.81 26.12 27.78
C ILE A 382 3.85 25.64 29.22
N GLY A 383 4.33 24.43 29.48
CA GLY A 383 4.62 23.96 30.83
C GLY A 383 5.59 24.86 31.58
N GLY A 384 5.41 24.97 32.89
CA GLY A 384 6.21 25.83 33.75
C GLY A 384 7.45 25.19 34.34
N ASP A 385 7.68 23.87 34.08
CA ASP A 385 8.74 23.02 34.66
C ASP A 385 8.63 22.90 36.20
N GLU A 386 7.49 23.29 36.76
CA GLU A 386 7.17 23.24 38.17
C GLU A 386 5.68 22.89 38.35
N ALA A 387 5.38 21.99 39.27
CA ALA A 387 4.01 21.56 39.52
C ALA A 387 3.07 22.77 39.84
N GLY A 388 1.93 22.82 39.17
CA GLY A 388 0.94 23.88 39.34
C GLY A 388 1.27 25.18 38.59
N LYS A 389 2.24 25.20 37.70
CA LYS A 389 2.60 26.42 36.95
C LYS A 389 2.66 26.21 35.46
N HIS A 390 2.27 27.23 34.70
CA HIS A 390 2.50 27.34 33.25
C HIS A 390 3.07 28.72 32.91
N ARG A 391 3.78 28.79 31.75
CA ARG A 391 4.27 30.06 31.20
C ARG A 391 3.36 30.50 30.06
N PHE A 392 2.91 31.76 30.16
CA PHE A 392 2.07 32.41 29.15
C PHE A 392 2.94 33.33 28.28
N HIS A 393 2.49 33.59 27.06
CA HIS A 393 3.15 34.45 26.08
C HIS A 393 4.55 33.95 25.67
N ALA A 394 4.79 32.65 25.80
CA ALA A 394 6.05 32.05 25.35
C ALA A 394 6.10 32.03 23.82
N VAL A 395 7.16 32.60 23.24
CA VAL A 395 7.33 32.70 21.78
C VAL A 395 8.47 31.80 21.34
N TYR A 396 8.16 30.87 20.43
CA TYR A 396 9.20 30.04 19.82
C TYR A 396 10.17 30.89 19.00
N GLY A 397 11.46 30.65 19.17
CA GLY A 397 12.54 31.44 18.57
C GLY A 397 13.00 32.63 19.41
N ARG A 398 12.09 33.30 20.19
CA ARG A 398 12.40 34.38 21.10
C ARG A 398 12.76 33.88 22.52
N ASP A 399 11.88 33.09 23.12
CA ASP A 399 11.97 32.70 24.55
C ASP A 399 12.55 31.29 24.73
N PHE A 400 12.37 30.42 23.76
CA PHE A 400 12.92 29.07 23.73
C PHE A 400 13.23 28.64 22.30
N LYS A 401 14.12 27.62 22.15
CA LYS A 401 14.52 27.02 20.87
C LYS A 401 14.58 25.51 21.01
N ALA A 402 14.37 24.80 19.91
CA ALA A 402 14.55 23.38 19.85
C ALA A 402 15.94 23.00 19.30
N ASP A 403 16.39 21.78 19.58
CA ASP A 403 17.61 21.21 19.00
C ASP A 403 17.38 20.74 17.56
N GLY A 404 16.11 20.48 17.19
CA GLY A 404 15.70 20.11 15.84
C GLY A 404 14.17 20.15 15.67
N THR A 405 13.73 20.03 14.42
CA THR A 405 12.33 19.95 14.04
C THR A 405 11.99 18.52 13.62
N VAL A 406 10.83 18.04 14.01
CA VAL A 406 10.34 16.69 13.70
C VAL A 406 8.89 16.71 13.19
N GLU A 407 8.49 15.69 12.50
CA GLU A 407 7.12 15.42 12.08
C GLU A 407 6.47 14.49 13.11
N ALA A 408 5.92 15.06 14.17
CA ALA A 408 5.44 14.28 15.32
C ALA A 408 3.91 14.15 15.40
N VAL A 409 3.16 15.10 14.83
CA VAL A 409 1.71 15.10 15.00
C VAL A 409 0.98 14.25 13.96
N GLU A 410 -0.18 13.75 14.35
CA GLU A 410 -1.14 13.14 13.43
C GLU A 410 -1.55 14.13 12.32
N VAL A 411 -1.60 13.66 11.08
CA VAL A 411 -2.08 14.46 9.95
C VAL A 411 -3.60 14.44 9.94
N ARG A 412 -4.21 15.60 9.71
CA ARG A 412 -5.66 15.80 9.73
C ARG A 412 -6.20 16.31 8.41
N HIS A 413 -7.48 16.03 8.18
CA HIS A 413 -8.22 16.66 7.10
C HIS A 413 -8.12 18.19 7.21
N GLY A 414 -7.72 18.84 6.13
CA GLY A 414 -7.55 20.28 6.07
C GLY A 414 -6.14 20.79 6.36
N ASP A 415 -5.20 19.94 6.81
CA ASP A 415 -3.78 20.29 6.88
C ASP A 415 -3.25 20.62 5.49
N MET A 416 -2.30 21.54 5.40
CA MET A 416 -1.72 21.97 4.12
C MET A 416 -0.87 20.85 3.51
N SER A 417 -1.07 20.60 2.23
CA SER A 417 -0.29 19.62 1.49
C SER A 417 1.19 19.98 1.39
N PRO A 418 2.13 19.01 1.34
CA PRO A 418 3.56 19.26 1.23
C PRO A 418 3.96 20.13 0.02
N ASP A 419 3.20 20.05 -1.06
CA ASP A 419 3.43 20.81 -2.29
C ASP A 419 2.75 22.19 -2.31
N GLY A 420 2.08 22.57 -1.21
CA GLY A 420 1.41 23.86 -1.07
C GLY A 420 0.17 24.06 -1.94
N SER A 421 -0.34 23.01 -2.59
CA SER A 421 -1.49 23.11 -3.51
C SER A 421 -2.82 23.34 -2.80
N GLY A 422 -2.91 23.07 -1.50
CA GLY A 422 -4.11 23.29 -0.69
C GLY A 422 -4.31 22.23 0.39
N PRO A 423 -5.51 22.20 1.00
CA PRO A 423 -5.81 21.30 2.10
C PRO A 423 -5.87 19.84 1.67
N LEU A 424 -5.33 18.96 2.53
CA LEU A 424 -5.36 17.52 2.35
C LEU A 424 -6.75 16.94 2.59
N SER A 425 -7.08 15.91 1.81
CA SER A 425 -8.17 14.96 2.05
C SER A 425 -7.60 13.56 2.21
N PHE A 426 -8.39 12.64 2.79
CA PHE A 426 -7.96 11.26 3.02
C PHE A 426 -8.85 10.29 2.28
N GLU A 427 -8.23 9.29 1.69
CA GLU A 427 -8.90 8.16 1.06
C GLU A 427 -8.29 6.85 1.58
N ARG A 428 -9.03 5.76 1.40
CA ARG A 428 -8.54 4.41 1.69
C ARG A 428 -8.25 3.68 0.39
N GLY A 429 -7.20 2.87 0.40
CA GLY A 429 -6.80 2.09 -0.75
C GLY A 429 -6.24 0.72 -0.40
N VAL A 430 -6.18 -0.12 -1.40
CA VAL A 430 -5.48 -1.41 -1.36
C VAL A 430 -4.21 -1.28 -2.18
N GLU A 431 -3.07 -1.58 -1.60
CA GLU A 431 -1.78 -1.61 -2.29
C GLU A 431 -1.80 -2.71 -3.36
N ILE A 432 -1.71 -2.35 -4.62
CA ILE A 432 -1.69 -3.26 -5.77
C ILE A 432 -0.29 -3.45 -6.36
N GLY A 433 0.62 -2.54 -6.08
CA GLY A 433 2.02 -2.60 -6.48
C GLY A 433 2.85 -1.57 -5.75
N GLN A 434 4.17 -1.78 -5.73
CA GLN A 434 5.12 -0.87 -5.11
C GLN A 434 6.43 -0.87 -5.89
N VAL A 435 7.08 0.28 -5.94
CA VAL A 435 8.38 0.49 -6.58
C VAL A 435 9.36 1.12 -5.60
N PHE A 436 10.58 0.55 -5.51
CA PHE A 436 11.61 0.95 -4.54
C PHE A 436 12.93 1.29 -5.22
N GLN A 437 13.59 2.33 -4.74
CA GLN A 437 15.00 2.60 -4.97
C GLN A 437 15.81 2.01 -3.82
N LEU A 438 16.22 0.73 -3.91
CA LEU A 438 16.94 0.01 -2.84
C LEU A 438 18.36 0.52 -2.59
N GLY A 439 18.96 1.17 -3.59
CA GLY A 439 20.33 1.64 -3.51
C GLY A 439 21.36 0.51 -3.44
N LEU A 440 22.21 0.52 -2.43
CA LEU A 440 23.33 -0.41 -2.27
C LEU A 440 23.14 -1.44 -1.13
N LYS A 441 21.97 -1.48 -0.46
CA LYS A 441 21.73 -2.33 0.72
C LYS A 441 22.11 -3.79 0.44
N TYR A 442 21.46 -4.41 -0.51
CA TYR A 442 21.62 -5.84 -0.80
C TYR A 442 22.96 -6.15 -1.50
N SER A 443 23.39 -5.31 -2.43
CA SER A 443 24.68 -5.49 -3.10
C SER A 443 25.85 -5.42 -2.15
N LYS A 444 25.81 -4.56 -1.13
CA LYS A 444 26.85 -4.50 -0.07
C LYS A 444 26.78 -5.71 0.86
N ALA A 445 25.58 -6.06 1.36
CA ALA A 445 25.38 -7.17 2.28
C ALA A 445 25.82 -8.52 1.68
N LEU A 446 25.53 -8.74 0.38
CA LEU A 446 25.84 -9.98 -0.34
C LEU A 446 27.11 -9.91 -1.20
N ASP A 447 27.86 -8.80 -1.11
CA ASP A 447 29.13 -8.57 -1.83
C ASP A 447 28.98 -8.70 -3.36
N LEU A 448 27.90 -8.14 -3.93
CA LEU A 448 27.73 -7.98 -5.37
C LEU A 448 28.49 -6.74 -5.85
N LYS A 449 29.56 -6.97 -6.59
CA LYS A 449 30.45 -5.93 -7.13
C LYS A 449 30.83 -6.24 -8.56
N VAL A 450 31.05 -5.21 -9.35
CA VAL A 450 31.53 -5.32 -10.73
C VAL A 450 32.72 -4.37 -10.95
N LEU A 451 33.50 -4.61 -12.00
CA LEU A 451 34.52 -3.69 -12.44
C LEU A 451 33.87 -2.53 -13.22
N ASP A 452 34.19 -1.29 -12.85
CA ASP A 452 33.81 -0.08 -13.59
C ASP A 452 34.66 0.09 -14.86
N GLN A 453 34.41 1.15 -15.63
CA GLN A 453 35.17 1.48 -16.86
C GLN A 453 36.65 1.77 -16.61
N ASN A 454 37.06 2.05 -15.37
CA ASN A 454 38.44 2.33 -14.98
C ASN A 454 39.12 1.09 -14.35
N GLY A 455 38.42 -0.05 -14.30
CA GLY A 455 38.91 -1.28 -13.68
C GLY A 455 38.82 -1.27 -12.14
N LYS A 456 38.10 -0.33 -11.54
CA LYS A 456 37.82 -0.27 -10.10
C LYS A 456 36.60 -1.12 -9.76
N THR A 457 36.71 -1.91 -8.71
CA THR A 457 35.58 -2.67 -8.16
C THR A 457 34.61 -1.74 -7.45
N VAL A 458 33.32 -1.77 -7.87
CA VAL A 458 32.25 -0.94 -7.30
C VAL A 458 31.02 -1.79 -7.00
N PRO A 459 30.26 -1.48 -5.93
CA PRO A 459 28.99 -2.17 -5.67
C PRO A 459 27.93 -1.76 -6.70
N VAL A 460 26.96 -2.64 -6.92
CA VAL A 460 25.86 -2.46 -7.90
C VAL A 460 24.67 -1.79 -7.25
N TRP A 461 24.08 -0.82 -7.92
CA TRP A 461 22.85 -0.15 -7.50
C TRP A 461 21.63 -0.97 -7.90
N MET A 462 20.63 -1.04 -6.99
CA MET A 462 19.47 -1.92 -7.14
C MET A 462 18.16 -1.15 -6.96
N GLY A 463 17.15 -1.58 -7.71
CA GLY A 463 15.74 -1.27 -7.49
C GLY A 463 14.92 -2.55 -7.36
N CYS A 464 13.76 -2.47 -6.72
CA CYS A 464 12.80 -3.57 -6.55
C CYS A 464 11.40 -3.11 -6.90
N TYR A 465 10.62 -3.95 -7.62
CA TYR A 465 9.34 -3.55 -8.18
C TYR A 465 8.35 -4.71 -8.11
N GLY A 466 7.34 -4.60 -7.25
CA GLY A 466 6.36 -5.65 -6.97
C GLY A 466 4.94 -5.32 -7.43
N ILE A 467 4.22 -6.30 -8.00
CA ILE A 467 2.78 -6.26 -8.24
C ILE A 467 2.15 -7.51 -7.64
N GLY A 468 1.16 -7.33 -6.78
CA GLY A 468 0.36 -8.44 -6.24
C GLY A 468 -0.68 -8.90 -7.27
N VAL A 469 -0.32 -9.80 -8.19
CA VAL A 469 -1.16 -10.19 -9.34
C VAL A 469 -2.51 -10.76 -8.88
N SER A 470 -2.50 -11.65 -7.89
CA SER A 470 -3.74 -12.20 -7.32
C SER A 470 -4.57 -11.15 -6.57
N ARG A 471 -3.91 -10.15 -5.95
CA ARG A 471 -4.56 -9.01 -5.30
C ARG A 471 -5.20 -8.07 -6.32
N VAL A 472 -4.52 -7.81 -7.45
CA VAL A 472 -5.06 -7.04 -8.59
C VAL A 472 -6.35 -7.66 -9.11
N LEU A 473 -6.39 -8.99 -9.29
CA LEU A 473 -7.61 -9.69 -9.69
C LEU A 473 -8.75 -9.44 -8.70
N ALA A 474 -8.47 -9.52 -7.39
CA ALA A 474 -9.48 -9.27 -6.36
C ALA A 474 -9.95 -7.81 -6.37
N CYS A 475 -9.06 -6.83 -6.56
CA CYS A 475 -9.41 -5.42 -6.64
C CYS A 475 -10.27 -5.12 -7.88
N ILE A 476 -10.00 -5.76 -9.02
CA ILE A 476 -10.86 -5.66 -10.20
C ILE A 476 -12.25 -6.25 -9.89
N ALA A 477 -12.33 -7.43 -9.27
CA ALA A 477 -13.60 -8.03 -8.89
C ALA A 477 -14.38 -7.18 -7.87
N GLU A 478 -13.68 -6.44 -6.98
CA GLU A 478 -14.28 -5.55 -5.98
C GLU A 478 -14.84 -4.26 -6.60
N THR A 479 -14.27 -3.79 -7.70
CA THR A 479 -14.69 -2.55 -8.37
C THR A 479 -15.56 -2.77 -9.59
N HIS A 480 -15.53 -3.97 -10.18
CA HIS A 480 -16.24 -4.32 -11.41
C HIS A 480 -17.30 -5.40 -11.12
N HIS A 481 -18.36 -5.00 -10.46
CA HIS A 481 -19.54 -5.82 -10.21
C HIS A 481 -20.81 -4.97 -10.06
N ASP A 482 -21.95 -5.62 -10.07
CA ASP A 482 -23.23 -5.05 -9.70
C ASP A 482 -24.07 -6.07 -8.89
N GLU A 483 -25.32 -5.78 -8.63
CA GLU A 483 -26.27 -6.66 -7.92
C GLU A 483 -26.48 -8.05 -8.57
N ARG A 484 -26.15 -8.21 -9.85
CA ARG A 484 -26.27 -9.46 -10.60
C ARG A 484 -25.04 -10.33 -10.50
N GLY A 485 -23.84 -9.74 -10.35
CA GLY A 485 -22.59 -10.47 -10.28
C GLY A 485 -21.38 -9.68 -10.78
N LEU A 486 -20.31 -10.40 -11.15
CA LEU A 486 -19.09 -9.82 -11.68
C LEU A 486 -19.32 -9.17 -13.05
N ALA A 487 -18.50 -8.16 -13.38
CA ALA A 487 -18.52 -7.45 -14.66
C ALA A 487 -17.10 -7.26 -15.16
N TRP A 488 -16.47 -8.34 -15.62
CA TRP A 488 -15.05 -8.29 -16.01
C TRP A 488 -14.78 -7.34 -17.17
N PRO A 489 -13.71 -6.54 -17.10
CA PRO A 489 -13.16 -5.88 -18.28
C PRO A 489 -12.92 -6.89 -19.40
N THR A 490 -13.30 -6.55 -20.63
CA THR A 490 -13.30 -7.49 -21.78
C THR A 490 -11.93 -8.13 -22.01
N VAL A 491 -10.85 -7.39 -21.74
CA VAL A 491 -9.46 -7.83 -21.95
C VAL A 491 -9.04 -9.01 -21.05
N ILE A 492 -9.63 -9.14 -19.86
CA ILE A 492 -9.30 -10.18 -18.89
C ILE A 492 -10.44 -11.15 -18.60
N ALA A 493 -11.63 -10.90 -19.14
CA ALA A 493 -12.77 -11.79 -18.95
C ALA A 493 -12.40 -13.25 -19.29
N PRO A 494 -12.92 -14.26 -18.53
CA PRO A 494 -12.53 -15.67 -18.75
C PRO A 494 -12.97 -16.22 -20.11
N ALA A 495 -13.90 -15.52 -20.75
CA ALA A 495 -14.32 -15.61 -22.14
C ALA A 495 -14.93 -14.29 -22.55
N GLN A 496 -15.06 -14.03 -23.86
CA GLN A 496 -15.71 -12.81 -24.35
C GLN A 496 -17.21 -12.98 -24.52
N VAL A 497 -17.69 -14.19 -24.79
CA VAL A 497 -19.09 -14.50 -25.02
C VAL A 497 -19.54 -15.68 -24.17
N HIS A 498 -20.70 -15.55 -23.55
CA HIS A 498 -21.41 -16.66 -22.89
C HIS A 498 -22.61 -17.08 -23.74
N VAL A 499 -22.53 -18.22 -24.39
CA VAL A 499 -23.63 -18.79 -25.19
C VAL A 499 -24.49 -19.66 -24.29
N VAL A 500 -25.78 -19.37 -24.23
CA VAL A 500 -26.77 -20.04 -23.36
C VAL A 500 -27.82 -20.71 -24.21
N ALA A 501 -27.79 -22.04 -24.31
CA ALA A 501 -28.87 -22.81 -24.93
C ALA A 501 -30.01 -23.09 -23.94
N THR A 502 -31.27 -22.82 -24.30
CA THR A 502 -32.42 -22.99 -23.42
C THR A 502 -33.53 -23.79 -24.07
N GLY A 503 -34.45 -24.35 -23.24
CA GLY A 503 -35.57 -25.12 -23.72
C GLY A 503 -35.28 -26.64 -23.78
N LYS A 504 -36.12 -27.36 -24.53
CA LYS A 504 -36.03 -28.83 -24.70
C LYS A 504 -35.79 -29.23 -26.16
N ASP A 505 -35.92 -28.27 -27.07
CA ASP A 505 -35.81 -28.50 -28.51
C ASP A 505 -34.34 -28.63 -28.92
N ALA A 506 -34.02 -29.65 -29.69
CA ALA A 506 -32.68 -29.89 -30.18
C ALA A 506 -32.19 -28.73 -31.09
N ALA A 507 -33.09 -28.15 -31.89
CA ALA A 507 -32.74 -27.07 -32.82
C ALA A 507 -32.14 -25.82 -32.12
N ALA A 508 -32.53 -25.50 -30.88
CA ALA A 508 -31.91 -24.43 -30.11
C ALA A 508 -30.46 -24.75 -29.70
N PHE A 509 -30.21 -26.02 -29.31
CA PHE A 509 -28.86 -26.50 -28.96
C PHE A 509 -27.97 -26.61 -30.20
N ASP A 510 -28.48 -27.10 -31.33
CA ASP A 510 -27.74 -27.20 -32.59
C ASP A 510 -27.34 -25.80 -33.09
N ALA A 511 -28.22 -24.80 -33.00
CA ALA A 511 -27.90 -23.42 -33.35
C ALA A 511 -26.84 -22.81 -32.40
N ALA A 512 -26.94 -23.11 -31.10
CA ALA A 512 -25.92 -22.67 -30.13
C ALA A 512 -24.56 -23.30 -30.41
N GLU A 513 -24.49 -24.61 -30.66
CA GLU A 513 -23.25 -25.33 -30.99
C GLU A 513 -22.62 -24.79 -32.26
N LYS A 514 -23.42 -24.49 -33.28
CA LYS A 514 -22.94 -23.85 -34.51
C LYS A 514 -22.38 -22.45 -34.22
N LEU A 515 -23.07 -21.62 -33.43
CA LEU A 515 -22.59 -20.31 -33.05
C LEU A 515 -21.25 -20.41 -32.30
N VAL A 516 -21.13 -21.35 -31.35
CA VAL A 516 -19.87 -21.58 -30.60
C VAL A 516 -18.73 -21.89 -31.57
N ALA A 517 -18.91 -22.81 -32.50
CA ALA A 517 -17.89 -23.16 -33.48
C ALA A 517 -17.48 -21.97 -34.37
N GLU A 518 -18.46 -21.18 -34.85
CA GLU A 518 -18.18 -19.96 -35.64
C GLU A 518 -17.41 -18.88 -34.86
N LEU A 519 -17.66 -18.73 -33.56
CA LEU A 519 -16.94 -17.81 -32.68
C LEU A 519 -15.51 -18.30 -32.42
N GLU A 520 -15.34 -19.58 -32.11
CA GLU A 520 -14.02 -20.19 -31.87
C GLU A 520 -13.13 -20.13 -33.14
N GLU A 521 -13.69 -20.33 -34.33
CA GLU A 521 -12.98 -20.16 -35.62
C GLU A 521 -12.48 -18.70 -35.80
N ARG A 522 -13.14 -17.71 -35.19
CA ARG A 522 -12.74 -16.31 -35.18
C ARG A 522 -11.76 -15.96 -34.06
N GLY A 523 -11.36 -16.95 -33.25
CA GLY A 523 -10.49 -16.75 -32.08
C GLY A 523 -11.19 -16.09 -30.87
N ILE A 524 -12.52 -16.10 -30.84
CA ILE A 524 -13.33 -15.58 -29.71
C ILE A 524 -13.52 -16.69 -28.70
N GLU A 525 -13.12 -16.45 -27.45
CA GLU A 525 -13.30 -17.42 -26.36
C GLU A 525 -14.76 -17.44 -25.90
N VAL A 526 -15.31 -18.65 -25.77
CA VAL A 526 -16.72 -18.87 -25.43
C VAL A 526 -16.88 -19.72 -24.18
N ILE A 527 -17.82 -19.36 -23.32
CA ILE A 527 -18.44 -20.27 -22.34
C ILE A 527 -19.76 -20.73 -22.93
N TYR A 528 -19.97 -22.05 -23.04
CA TYR A 528 -21.21 -22.64 -23.54
C TYR A 528 -21.96 -23.36 -22.43
N ASP A 529 -23.19 -22.89 -22.12
CA ASP A 529 -24.11 -23.56 -21.19
C ASP A 529 -25.08 -24.50 -21.92
N ASP A 530 -24.66 -25.75 -22.04
CA ASP A 530 -25.39 -26.86 -22.69
C ASP A 530 -26.30 -27.68 -21.76
N ARG A 531 -26.49 -27.27 -20.49
CA ARG A 531 -27.21 -28.04 -19.47
C ARG A 531 -28.69 -28.20 -19.78
N LYS A 532 -29.09 -29.35 -20.34
CA LYS A 532 -30.50 -29.62 -20.81
C LYS A 532 -31.56 -29.67 -19.71
N LYS A 533 -31.18 -29.96 -18.45
CA LYS A 533 -32.12 -30.14 -17.33
C LYS A 533 -32.19 -28.94 -16.37
N VAL A 534 -31.60 -27.81 -16.75
CA VAL A 534 -31.60 -26.59 -15.93
C VAL A 534 -32.54 -25.56 -16.52
N SER A 535 -33.32 -24.88 -15.67
CA SER A 535 -34.26 -23.86 -16.14
C SER A 535 -33.54 -22.65 -16.73
N PRO A 536 -34.15 -21.95 -17.72
CA PRO A 536 -33.54 -20.77 -18.34
C PRO A 536 -33.18 -19.70 -17.31
N GLY A 537 -34.01 -19.42 -16.32
CA GLY A 537 -33.75 -18.42 -15.30
C GLY A 537 -32.54 -18.72 -14.42
N VAL A 538 -32.17 -20.00 -14.19
CA VAL A 538 -30.94 -20.37 -13.49
C VAL A 538 -29.74 -20.13 -14.38
N LYS A 539 -29.83 -20.50 -15.66
CA LYS A 539 -28.74 -20.27 -16.63
C LYS A 539 -28.41 -18.78 -16.81
N PHE A 540 -29.43 -17.93 -16.89
CA PHE A 540 -29.25 -16.49 -17.01
C PHE A 540 -28.58 -15.90 -15.77
N LYS A 541 -29.03 -16.29 -14.57
CA LYS A 541 -28.41 -15.86 -13.31
C LYS A 541 -26.96 -16.34 -13.21
N ASP A 542 -26.66 -17.56 -13.66
CA ASP A 542 -25.28 -18.06 -13.68
C ASP A 542 -24.41 -17.27 -14.67
N ALA A 543 -24.93 -16.94 -15.87
CA ALA A 543 -24.20 -16.16 -16.87
C ALA A 543 -23.92 -14.71 -16.38
N GLU A 544 -24.92 -14.08 -15.76
CA GLU A 544 -24.78 -12.74 -15.17
C GLU A 544 -23.80 -12.75 -13.99
N LEU A 545 -23.86 -13.79 -13.12
CA LEU A 545 -22.96 -13.93 -11.98
C LEU A 545 -21.49 -14.13 -12.39
N ILE A 546 -21.25 -14.92 -13.44
CA ILE A 546 -19.90 -15.21 -13.96
C ILE A 546 -19.24 -13.94 -14.54
N GLY A 547 -20.03 -13.06 -15.16
CA GLY A 547 -19.53 -11.73 -15.54
C GLY A 547 -18.84 -11.65 -16.91
N VAL A 548 -19.13 -12.57 -17.84
CA VAL A 548 -18.65 -12.49 -19.22
C VAL A 548 -19.36 -11.34 -19.96
N PRO A 549 -18.65 -10.47 -20.72
CA PRO A 549 -19.18 -9.21 -21.24
C PRO A 549 -20.46 -9.34 -22.10
N LEU A 550 -20.50 -10.34 -22.99
CA LEU A 550 -21.61 -10.55 -23.91
C LEU A 550 -22.30 -11.89 -23.64
N ILE A 551 -23.63 -11.90 -23.70
CA ILE A 551 -24.47 -13.10 -23.58
C ILE A 551 -25.24 -13.28 -24.89
N ALA A 552 -25.18 -14.49 -25.45
CA ALA A 552 -25.96 -14.93 -26.60
C ALA A 552 -26.92 -16.05 -26.19
N VAL A 553 -28.21 -15.90 -26.45
CA VAL A 553 -29.23 -16.83 -26.03
C VAL A 553 -29.87 -17.51 -27.24
N ALA A 554 -29.71 -18.83 -27.31
CA ALA A 554 -30.42 -19.69 -28.26
C ALA A 554 -31.59 -20.40 -27.50
N GLY A 555 -32.84 -20.14 -27.88
CA GLY A 555 -34.00 -20.62 -27.14
C GLY A 555 -35.25 -20.73 -27.98
N ARG A 556 -36.40 -20.38 -27.39
CA ARG A 556 -37.68 -20.46 -28.08
C ARG A 556 -37.74 -19.66 -29.36
N ASP A 557 -37.18 -18.46 -29.36
CA ASP A 557 -37.20 -17.57 -30.55
C ASP A 557 -36.24 -18.07 -31.65
N THR A 558 -35.19 -18.80 -31.27
CA THR A 558 -34.34 -19.51 -32.23
C THR A 558 -35.12 -20.60 -32.99
N VAL A 559 -35.97 -21.33 -32.28
CA VAL A 559 -36.80 -22.39 -32.88
C VAL A 559 -37.93 -21.81 -33.72
N ASN A 560 -38.64 -20.78 -33.23
CA ASN A 560 -39.82 -20.21 -33.86
C ASN A 560 -39.47 -19.24 -34.99
N ASP A 561 -38.51 -18.36 -34.75
CA ASP A 561 -38.24 -17.18 -35.59
C ASP A 561 -36.84 -17.24 -36.24
N GLY A 562 -36.03 -18.23 -35.92
CA GLY A 562 -34.66 -18.37 -36.43
C GLY A 562 -33.70 -17.31 -35.95
N THR A 563 -33.91 -16.73 -34.74
CA THR A 563 -33.10 -15.64 -34.20
C THR A 563 -32.36 -16.03 -32.90
N ILE A 564 -31.24 -15.37 -32.66
CA ILE A 564 -30.50 -15.42 -31.39
C ILE A 564 -30.59 -14.06 -30.73
N GLU A 565 -30.90 -14.01 -29.43
CA GLU A 565 -30.81 -12.80 -28.64
C GLU A 565 -29.35 -12.56 -28.23
N ILE A 566 -28.83 -11.37 -28.51
CA ILE A 566 -27.50 -10.91 -28.09
C ILE A 566 -27.71 -9.71 -27.17
N ARG A 567 -27.08 -9.73 -25.99
CA ARG A 567 -27.16 -8.64 -25.00
C ARG A 567 -25.87 -8.48 -24.24
N ASN A 568 -25.69 -7.34 -23.62
CA ASN A 568 -24.65 -7.15 -22.62
C ASN A 568 -24.97 -7.98 -21.37
N ARG A 569 -23.96 -8.24 -20.56
CA ARG A 569 -24.12 -9.02 -19.31
C ARG A 569 -25.19 -8.45 -18.37
N ASP A 570 -25.27 -7.14 -18.25
CA ASP A 570 -26.27 -6.43 -17.41
C ASP A 570 -27.69 -6.45 -17.98
N GLY A 571 -27.90 -7.05 -19.16
CA GLY A 571 -29.16 -7.13 -19.86
C GLY A 571 -29.47 -5.92 -20.76
N SER A 572 -28.58 -4.92 -20.78
CA SER A 572 -28.71 -3.78 -21.69
C SER A 572 -28.39 -4.16 -23.14
N ASP A 573 -28.76 -3.27 -24.06
CA ASP A 573 -28.43 -3.37 -25.48
C ASP A 573 -28.81 -4.72 -26.13
N SER A 574 -30.00 -5.24 -25.74
CA SER A 574 -30.53 -6.50 -26.27
C SER A 574 -31.03 -6.34 -27.69
N VAL A 575 -30.62 -7.26 -28.58
CA VAL A 575 -31.06 -7.35 -29.97
C VAL A 575 -31.26 -8.81 -30.37
N ALA A 576 -32.33 -9.05 -31.14
CA ALA A 576 -32.55 -10.34 -31.79
C ALA A 576 -32.01 -10.29 -33.22
N VAL A 577 -31.10 -11.18 -33.59
CA VAL A 577 -30.49 -11.26 -34.91
C VAL A 577 -30.72 -12.64 -35.53
N PRO A 578 -30.80 -12.77 -36.86
CA PRO A 578 -30.83 -14.10 -37.50
C PRO A 578 -29.63 -14.95 -37.05
N VAL A 579 -29.83 -16.26 -36.89
CA VAL A 579 -28.75 -17.20 -36.48
C VAL A 579 -27.48 -17.02 -37.31
N ALA A 580 -27.62 -16.77 -38.63
CA ALA A 580 -26.49 -16.59 -39.52
C ALA A 580 -25.70 -15.30 -39.26
N ASP A 581 -26.31 -14.28 -38.67
CA ASP A 581 -25.71 -12.97 -38.40
C ASP A 581 -25.17 -12.86 -36.96
N ALA A 582 -25.40 -13.86 -36.10
CA ALA A 582 -25.06 -13.81 -34.68
C ALA A 582 -23.55 -13.70 -34.44
N ALA A 583 -22.73 -14.53 -35.09
CA ALA A 583 -21.28 -14.50 -34.92
C ALA A 583 -20.63 -13.19 -35.43
N PRO A 584 -20.99 -12.67 -36.64
CA PRO A 584 -20.53 -11.35 -37.10
C PRO A 584 -20.94 -10.21 -36.14
N THR A 585 -22.18 -10.22 -35.64
CA THR A 585 -22.66 -9.17 -34.72
C THR A 585 -21.89 -9.19 -33.39
N LEU A 586 -21.66 -10.38 -32.81
CA LEU A 586 -20.86 -10.52 -31.59
C LEU A 586 -19.42 -10.06 -31.80
N ALA A 587 -18.80 -10.42 -32.92
CA ALA A 587 -17.45 -9.98 -33.24
C ALA A 587 -17.35 -8.44 -33.33
N SER A 588 -18.30 -7.78 -34.04
CA SER A 588 -18.34 -6.32 -34.13
C SER A 588 -18.55 -5.63 -32.78
N ARG A 589 -19.40 -6.20 -31.90
CA ARG A 589 -19.58 -5.68 -30.54
C ARG A 589 -18.31 -5.81 -29.71
N LEU A 590 -17.62 -6.94 -29.84
CA LEU A 590 -16.34 -7.15 -29.13
C LEU A 590 -15.26 -6.20 -29.60
N ASP A 591 -15.16 -5.93 -30.91
CA ASP A 591 -14.23 -4.93 -31.43
C ASP A 591 -14.50 -3.55 -30.82
N THR A 592 -15.77 -3.17 -30.69
CA THR A 592 -16.16 -1.93 -30.04
C THR A 592 -15.76 -1.91 -28.54
N LEU A 593 -16.01 -2.99 -27.80
CA LEU A 593 -15.62 -3.12 -26.38
C LEU A 593 -14.11 -3.15 -26.17
N LEU A 594 -13.36 -3.59 -27.15
CA LEU A 594 -11.89 -3.63 -27.12
C LEU A 594 -11.24 -2.35 -27.70
N GLY A 595 -12.05 -1.36 -28.15
CA GLY A 595 -11.56 -0.12 -28.74
C GLY A 595 -10.84 -0.31 -30.09
N LYS A 596 -11.22 -1.35 -30.86
CA LYS A 596 -10.66 -1.69 -32.18
C LYS A 596 -11.47 -1.12 -33.33
#